data_99eb6b3fde6e81d1a6d24df6bb66f153
#
_entry.id   99eb6b3fde6e81d1a6d24df6bb66f153
#
_cell.length_a   1.000
_cell.length_b   1.000
_cell.length_c   1.000
_cell.angle_alpha   90.00
_cell.angle_beta   90.00
_cell.angle_gamma   90.00
#
_symmetry.space_group_name_H-M   'P 1'
#
loop_
_entity.id
_entity.type
_entity.pdbx_description
1 polymer ?
#
loop_
_entity_poly.entity_id
_entity_poly.type
_entity_poly.pdbx_seq_one_letter_code
_entity_poly.pdbx_strand_id
1 'polypeptide(L)'
;MTSINACHRDPTTRDSGPKLYPQFLLFGDSITQGSHNDLVPPLSNYYLRRLDIINRGFSGYTAPMGLTILPRFFPATTPAPDTNVAHVRLMTVFFGANDACLPGQPQHVSLVAYKHALGQIASYEGVRLHATKIIFITPPPIDEYQLWDGNQSRSAVNTALYAEACRNVAASLSLPCIDLWSVFMTKAGWKGPGSGEKLIGSKERERSRVLNELLDDGLHLSPQGYNVLWHELRALIESELSSEVAGGLPMVYPSYTDMLHLDTK
;
A
#
# COMPACT_ATOMS: atom_id res chain seq x y z
N MET A 1 -13.23 4.06 62.90
CA MET A 1 -13.59 5.10 61.93
C MET A 1 -12.33 5.44 61.14
N THR A 2 -12.14 4.78 60.03
CA THR A 2 -10.96 4.94 59.16
C THR A 2 -11.33 5.87 58.02
N SER A 3 -10.73 7.04 58.04
CA SER A 3 -10.88 8.09 57.01
C SER A 3 -10.29 7.60 55.70
N ILE A 4 -11.14 7.48 54.64
CA ILE A 4 -10.72 7.22 53.28
C ILE A 4 -10.21 8.55 52.72
N ASN A 5 -8.90 8.67 52.50
CA ASN A 5 -8.29 9.78 51.79
C ASN A 5 -8.80 9.77 50.33
N ALA A 6 -9.67 10.70 50.00
CA ALA A 6 -10.01 11.01 48.63
C ALA A 6 -8.76 11.53 47.92
N CYS A 7 -8.28 10.78 46.97
CA CYS A 7 -7.24 11.21 46.05
C CYS A 7 -7.75 12.44 45.29
N HIS A 8 -7.24 13.62 45.60
CA HIS A 8 -7.50 14.84 44.84
C HIS A 8 -6.84 14.69 43.47
N ARG A 9 -7.62 14.40 42.45
CA ARG A 9 -7.19 14.56 41.06
C ARG A 9 -7.06 16.04 40.76
N ASP A 10 -5.88 16.45 40.31
CA ASP A 10 -5.62 17.81 39.83
C ASP A 10 -6.55 18.09 38.62
N PRO A 11 -7.44 19.10 38.69
CA PRO A 11 -8.37 19.41 37.60
C PRO A 11 -7.67 20.00 36.36
N THR A 12 -6.36 20.21 36.40
CA THR A 12 -5.60 20.75 35.23
C THR A 12 -5.02 19.66 34.34
N THR A 13 -4.96 18.38 34.77
CA THR A 13 -4.67 17.28 33.89
C THR A 13 -5.96 16.92 33.14
N ARG A 14 -6.19 17.52 31.97
CA ARG A 14 -7.12 16.98 30.99
C ARG A 14 -6.66 15.54 30.74
N ASP A 15 -7.46 14.61 31.20
CA ASP A 15 -7.33 13.20 30.85
C ASP A 15 -7.52 13.13 29.35
N SER A 16 -6.42 13.32 28.60
CA SER A 16 -6.41 13.10 27.17
C SER A 16 -6.63 11.62 27.03
N GLY A 17 -7.81 11.23 26.55
CA GLY A 17 -8.17 9.84 26.31
C GLY A 17 -7.07 9.05 25.59
N PRO A 18 -7.21 7.75 25.36
CA PRO A 18 -6.15 6.92 24.81
C PRO A 18 -5.62 7.51 23.50
N LYS A 19 -4.31 7.71 23.43
CA LYS A 19 -3.64 8.16 22.19
C LYS A 19 -3.70 7.03 21.16
N LEU A 20 -4.32 7.28 20.02
CA LEU A 20 -4.30 6.37 18.90
C LEU A 20 -2.97 6.48 18.15
N TYR A 21 -2.46 5.34 17.69
CA TYR A 21 -1.35 5.35 16.75
C TYR A 21 -1.81 5.92 15.41
N PRO A 22 -1.03 6.83 14.79
CA PRO A 22 -1.24 7.14 13.39
C PRO A 22 -1.08 5.88 12.54
N GLN A 23 -1.71 5.85 11.38
CA GLN A 23 -1.82 4.65 10.56
C GLN A 23 -1.05 4.79 9.25
N PHE A 24 -0.43 3.70 8.83
CA PHE A 24 -0.04 3.43 7.47
C PHE A 24 -1.01 2.41 6.87
N LEU A 25 -1.84 2.85 5.96
CA LEU A 25 -2.89 2.07 5.33
C LEU A 25 -2.36 1.41 4.05
N LEU A 26 -2.38 0.09 3.97
CA LEU A 26 -2.11 -0.66 2.75
C LEU A 26 -3.44 -0.94 2.06
N PHE A 27 -3.72 -0.26 0.95
CA PHE A 27 -5.00 -0.36 0.25
C PHE A 27 -4.83 -0.95 -1.13
N GLY A 28 -5.57 -2.03 -1.44
CA GLY A 28 -5.43 -2.74 -2.70
C GLY A 28 -6.31 -3.99 -2.81
N ASP A 29 -5.91 -4.87 -3.70
CA ASP A 29 -6.59 -6.12 -4.01
C ASP A 29 -6.03 -7.34 -3.24
N SER A 30 -6.08 -8.55 -3.86
CA SER A 30 -5.55 -9.78 -3.27
C SER A 30 -4.05 -9.73 -2.99
N ILE A 31 -3.28 -9.01 -3.80
CA ILE A 31 -1.83 -8.86 -3.58
C ILE A 31 -1.59 -8.09 -2.29
N THR A 32 -2.35 -7.02 -2.03
CA THR A 32 -2.30 -6.31 -0.75
C THR A 32 -2.82 -7.20 0.39
N GLN A 33 -3.95 -7.89 0.21
CA GLN A 33 -4.49 -8.80 1.23
C GLN A 33 -3.49 -9.87 1.64
N GLY A 34 -2.80 -10.50 0.67
CA GLY A 34 -1.80 -11.55 0.88
C GLY A 34 -0.49 -11.09 1.53
N SER A 35 -0.27 -9.79 1.67
CA SER A 35 0.98 -9.22 2.16
C SER A 35 1.25 -9.42 3.67
N HIS A 36 0.36 -10.10 4.39
CA HIS A 36 0.42 -10.26 5.84
C HIS A 36 1.70 -10.93 6.35
N ASN A 37 2.25 -11.88 5.62
CA ASN A 37 3.43 -12.64 6.07
C ASN A 37 4.75 -11.98 5.65
N ASP A 38 4.76 -11.24 4.55
CA ASP A 38 6.00 -10.87 3.87
C ASP A 38 6.25 -9.35 3.80
N LEU A 39 5.20 -8.50 3.74
CA LEU A 39 5.33 -7.05 3.71
C LEU A 39 4.93 -6.39 5.04
N VAL A 40 3.82 -6.83 5.66
CA VAL A 40 3.33 -6.23 6.91
C VAL A 40 4.33 -6.35 8.07
N PRO A 41 4.99 -7.51 8.31
CA PRO A 41 5.93 -7.62 9.42
C PRO A 41 7.15 -6.70 9.32
N PRO A 42 7.88 -6.62 8.20
CA PRO A 42 9.00 -5.69 8.09
C PRO A 42 8.56 -4.21 8.16
N LEU A 43 7.38 -3.84 7.62
CA LEU A 43 6.81 -2.51 7.78
C LEU A 43 6.49 -2.20 9.26
N SER A 44 5.83 -3.12 9.96
CA SER A 44 5.50 -2.96 11.38
C SER A 44 6.76 -2.81 12.24
N ASN A 45 7.81 -3.57 11.91
CA ASN A 45 9.10 -3.43 12.59
C ASN A 45 9.78 -2.10 12.28
N TYR A 46 9.73 -1.63 11.04
CA TYR A 46 10.30 -0.34 10.63
C TYR A 46 9.64 0.83 11.35
N TYR A 47 8.30 0.80 11.50
CA TYR A 47 7.51 1.84 12.18
C TYR A 47 7.17 1.53 13.65
N LEU A 48 7.93 0.62 14.26
CA LEU A 48 7.68 0.17 15.64
C LEU A 48 7.44 1.35 16.59
N ARG A 49 6.28 1.34 17.28
CA ARG A 49 5.82 2.37 18.24
C ARG A 49 5.54 3.76 17.61
N ARG A 50 5.45 3.85 16.28
CA ARG A 50 5.22 5.11 15.55
C ARG A 50 3.95 5.08 14.71
N LEU A 51 3.74 4.01 13.94
CA LEU A 51 2.55 3.82 13.12
C LEU A 51 2.00 2.40 13.29
N ASP A 52 0.67 2.29 13.24
CA ASP A 52 0.00 1.01 13.01
C ASP A 52 -0.05 0.71 11.52
N ILE A 53 0.32 -0.50 11.12
CA ILE A 53 0.21 -0.97 9.74
C ILE A 53 -1.14 -1.65 9.56
N ILE A 54 -2.00 -1.04 8.76
CA ILE A 54 -3.38 -1.50 8.57
C ILE A 54 -3.54 -2.06 7.16
N ASN A 55 -3.71 -3.37 7.05
CA ASN A 55 -3.98 -4.02 5.77
C ASN A 55 -5.48 -3.88 5.41
N ARG A 56 -5.74 -3.27 4.26
CA ARG A 56 -7.05 -3.14 3.60
C ARG A 56 -6.94 -3.63 2.16
N GLY A 57 -6.43 -4.84 2.01
CA GLY A 57 -6.49 -5.60 0.77
C GLY A 57 -7.82 -6.33 0.66
N PHE A 58 -8.41 -6.30 -0.54
CA PHE A 58 -9.68 -6.93 -0.85
C PHE A 58 -9.51 -7.84 -2.07
N SER A 59 -9.43 -9.14 -1.84
CA SER A 59 -9.21 -10.12 -2.90
C SER A 59 -10.24 -9.99 -4.03
N GLY A 60 -9.77 -9.97 -5.27
CA GLY A 60 -10.62 -9.86 -6.46
C GLY A 60 -11.09 -8.44 -6.80
N TYR A 61 -10.82 -7.43 -5.95
CA TYR A 61 -11.30 -6.07 -6.20
C TYR A 61 -10.54 -5.39 -7.32
N THR A 62 -11.29 -4.58 -8.07
CA THR A 62 -10.78 -3.61 -9.06
C THR A 62 -10.69 -2.22 -8.45
N ALA A 63 -10.01 -1.28 -9.10
CA ALA A 63 -9.92 0.10 -8.61
C ALA A 63 -11.29 0.79 -8.43
N PRO A 64 -12.29 0.65 -9.32
CA PRO A 64 -13.65 1.14 -9.08
C PRO A 64 -14.33 0.52 -7.85
N MET A 65 -14.13 -0.78 -7.58
CA MET A 65 -14.64 -1.42 -6.36
C MET A 65 -13.94 -0.85 -5.12
N GLY A 66 -12.62 -0.67 -5.20
CA GLY A 66 -11.83 0.01 -4.17
C GLY A 66 -12.38 1.41 -3.87
N LEU A 67 -12.62 2.22 -4.90
CA LEU A 67 -13.21 3.55 -4.74
C LEU A 67 -14.57 3.49 -4.02
N THR A 68 -15.40 2.50 -4.34
CA THR A 68 -16.74 2.32 -3.73
C THR A 68 -16.65 1.95 -2.25
N ILE A 69 -15.65 1.15 -1.84
CA ILE A 69 -15.52 0.69 -0.46
C ILE A 69 -14.74 1.68 0.43
N LEU A 70 -13.88 2.52 -0.14
CA LEU A 70 -13.00 3.45 0.58
C LEU A 70 -13.74 4.29 1.65
N PRO A 71 -14.91 4.90 1.38
CA PRO A 71 -15.65 5.68 2.37
C PRO A 71 -16.16 4.88 3.58
N ARG A 72 -16.14 3.55 3.51
CA ARG A 72 -16.64 2.70 4.59
C ARG A 72 -15.63 2.41 5.69
N PHE A 73 -14.37 2.66 5.44
CA PHE A 73 -13.29 2.41 6.41
C PHE A 73 -12.30 3.55 6.58
N PHE A 74 -12.22 4.46 5.61
CA PHE A 74 -11.34 5.63 5.72
C PHE A 74 -12.08 6.73 6.49
N PRO A 75 -11.52 7.27 7.60
CA PRO A 75 -12.18 8.31 8.37
C PRO A 75 -12.43 9.58 7.55
N ALA A 76 -13.65 10.07 7.56
CA ALA A 76 -14.06 11.31 6.87
C ALA A 76 -13.96 12.55 7.76
N THR A 77 -13.47 12.41 8.99
CA THR A 77 -13.32 13.51 9.95
C THR A 77 -11.85 13.87 10.11
N THR A 78 -11.55 15.15 10.25
CA THR A 78 -10.19 15.60 10.53
C THR A 78 -9.71 15.00 11.85
N PRO A 79 -8.52 14.35 11.87
CA PRO A 79 -7.96 13.82 13.11
C PRO A 79 -7.62 14.98 14.05
N ALA A 80 -8.10 14.91 15.28
CA ALA A 80 -7.81 15.88 16.33
C ALA A 80 -7.61 15.15 17.67
N PRO A 81 -6.88 15.72 18.64
CA PRO A 81 -6.59 15.06 19.90
C PRO A 81 -7.82 14.65 20.74
N ASP A 82 -8.93 15.35 20.54
CA ASP A 82 -10.21 15.13 21.20
C ASP A 82 -11.16 14.21 20.39
N THR A 83 -10.78 13.83 19.17
CA THR A 83 -11.52 12.87 18.36
C THR A 83 -10.92 11.47 18.53
N ASN A 84 -11.77 10.47 18.68
CA ASN A 84 -11.32 9.07 18.70
C ASN A 84 -11.10 8.56 17.25
N VAL A 85 -10.33 9.30 16.46
CA VAL A 85 -10.05 9.05 15.05
C VAL A 85 -8.55 8.96 14.84
N ALA A 86 -8.06 7.80 14.42
CA ALA A 86 -6.66 7.61 14.06
C ALA A 86 -6.31 8.42 12.81
N HIS A 87 -5.18 9.12 12.84
CA HIS A 87 -4.66 9.84 11.68
C HIS A 87 -4.10 8.84 10.65
N VAL A 88 -4.70 8.77 9.47
CA VAL A 88 -4.13 8.01 8.33
C VAL A 88 -3.01 8.84 7.71
N ARG A 89 -1.76 8.56 8.09
CA ARG A 89 -0.58 9.35 7.70
C ARG A 89 -0.05 8.98 6.33
N LEU A 90 -0.01 7.67 6.05
CA LEU A 90 0.46 7.11 4.78
C LEU A 90 -0.60 6.17 4.20
N MET A 91 -0.69 6.08 2.89
CA MET A 91 -1.52 5.09 2.21
C MET A 91 -0.85 4.61 0.93
N THR A 92 -0.67 3.30 0.76
CA THR A 92 -0.42 2.72 -0.56
C THR A 92 -1.73 2.51 -1.30
N VAL A 93 -1.72 2.69 -2.63
CA VAL A 93 -2.83 2.34 -3.53
C VAL A 93 -2.31 1.35 -4.56
N PHE A 94 -2.72 0.10 -4.43
CA PHE A 94 -2.19 -1.03 -5.20
C PHE A 94 -3.31 -1.85 -5.83
N PHE A 95 -3.86 -1.34 -6.95
CA PHE A 95 -4.86 -1.96 -7.80
C PHE A 95 -4.34 -2.07 -9.23
N GLY A 96 -5.03 -2.85 -10.04
CA GLY A 96 -4.76 -2.98 -11.46
C GLY A 96 -4.56 -4.42 -11.93
N ALA A 97 -4.19 -5.33 -11.05
CA ALA A 97 -4.02 -6.74 -11.39
C ALA A 97 -5.33 -7.40 -11.83
N ASN A 98 -6.45 -7.03 -11.21
CA ASN A 98 -7.79 -7.49 -11.61
C ASN A 98 -8.37 -6.65 -12.74
N ASP A 99 -8.19 -5.33 -12.70
CA ASP A 99 -8.64 -4.39 -13.73
C ASP A 99 -8.09 -4.79 -15.11
N ALA A 100 -6.86 -5.29 -15.17
CA ALA A 100 -6.16 -5.74 -16.36
C ALA A 100 -6.68 -7.06 -16.95
N CYS A 101 -7.79 -7.62 -16.46
CA CYS A 101 -8.46 -8.70 -17.16
C CYS A 101 -8.83 -8.28 -18.59
N LEU A 102 -8.80 -9.23 -19.51
CA LEU A 102 -9.15 -8.98 -20.92
C LEU A 102 -10.64 -8.60 -21.07
N PRO A 103 -11.00 -7.82 -22.11
CA PRO A 103 -12.39 -7.48 -22.38
C PRO A 103 -13.30 -8.72 -22.42
N GLY A 104 -14.48 -8.60 -21.81
CA GLY A 104 -15.44 -9.70 -21.67
C GLY A 104 -15.27 -10.52 -20.38
N GLN A 105 -14.19 -10.34 -19.63
CA GLN A 105 -14.02 -10.96 -18.34
C GLN A 105 -14.73 -10.15 -17.23
N PRO A 106 -15.26 -10.80 -16.17
CA PRO A 106 -16.04 -10.11 -15.13
C PRO A 106 -15.30 -8.99 -14.40
N GLN A 107 -13.99 -9.09 -14.26
CA GLN A 107 -13.15 -8.11 -13.58
C GLN A 107 -12.57 -7.04 -14.51
N HIS A 108 -12.82 -7.14 -15.83
CA HIS A 108 -12.29 -6.17 -16.77
C HIS A 108 -12.78 -4.75 -16.46
N VAL A 109 -11.86 -3.82 -16.33
CA VAL A 109 -12.14 -2.39 -16.21
C VAL A 109 -11.43 -1.66 -17.34
N SER A 110 -12.12 -0.82 -18.11
CA SER A 110 -11.44 -0.07 -19.15
C SER A 110 -10.33 0.84 -18.58
N LEU A 111 -9.28 1.09 -19.36
CA LEU A 111 -8.18 1.98 -18.94
C LEU A 111 -8.65 3.37 -18.53
N VAL A 112 -9.73 3.88 -19.16
CA VAL A 112 -10.33 5.17 -18.78
C VAL A 112 -10.95 5.10 -17.39
N ALA A 113 -11.75 4.07 -17.11
CA ALA A 113 -12.39 3.87 -15.83
C ALA A 113 -11.36 3.57 -14.70
N TYR A 114 -10.32 2.80 -15.01
CA TYR A 114 -9.21 2.52 -14.10
C TYR A 114 -8.48 3.80 -13.69
N LYS A 115 -8.02 4.61 -14.66
CA LYS A 115 -7.37 5.90 -14.39
C LYS A 115 -8.25 6.84 -13.59
N HIS A 116 -9.54 6.92 -13.95
CA HIS A 116 -10.51 7.73 -13.22
C HIS A 116 -10.63 7.29 -11.77
N ALA A 117 -10.80 5.98 -11.51
CA ALA A 117 -10.92 5.45 -10.15
C ALA A 117 -9.68 5.73 -9.30
N LEU A 118 -8.47 5.54 -9.84
CA LEU A 118 -7.22 5.88 -9.15
C LEU A 118 -7.17 7.37 -8.76
N GLY A 119 -7.52 8.25 -9.71
CA GLY A 119 -7.59 9.71 -9.45
C GLY A 119 -8.59 10.07 -8.37
N GLN A 120 -9.78 9.44 -8.36
CA GLN A 120 -10.80 9.66 -7.34
C GLN A 120 -10.38 9.12 -5.97
N ILE A 121 -9.70 7.97 -5.91
CA ILE A 121 -9.12 7.45 -4.65
C ILE A 121 -8.13 8.46 -4.08
N ALA A 122 -7.22 9.00 -4.91
CA ALA A 122 -6.23 9.96 -4.46
C ALA A 122 -6.83 11.29 -4.00
N SER A 123 -7.93 11.71 -4.61
CA SER A 123 -8.63 12.97 -4.28
C SER A 123 -9.77 12.80 -3.26
N TYR A 124 -9.93 11.61 -2.67
CA TYR A 124 -10.98 11.37 -1.69
C TYR A 124 -10.89 12.37 -0.52
N GLU A 125 -12.02 12.90 -0.08
CA GLU A 125 -12.06 13.94 0.93
C GLU A 125 -11.35 13.55 2.23
N GLY A 126 -11.52 12.31 2.71
CA GLY A 126 -10.81 11.80 3.89
C GLY A 126 -9.30 11.86 3.73
N VAL A 127 -8.75 11.51 2.56
CA VAL A 127 -7.31 11.61 2.25
C VAL A 127 -6.83 13.05 2.41
N ARG A 128 -7.60 14.01 1.89
CA ARG A 128 -7.28 15.44 1.99
C ARG A 128 -7.38 15.96 3.43
N LEU A 129 -8.41 15.58 4.17
CA LEU A 129 -8.62 15.99 5.57
C LEU A 129 -7.51 15.46 6.49
N HIS A 130 -6.99 14.28 6.21
CA HIS A 130 -5.87 13.68 6.94
C HIS A 130 -4.50 14.13 6.43
N ALA A 131 -4.42 14.88 5.33
CA ALA A 131 -3.18 15.19 4.62
C ALA A 131 -2.34 13.94 4.35
N THR A 132 -3.01 12.82 4.05
CA THR A 132 -2.40 11.49 3.84
C THR A 132 -1.43 11.53 2.68
N LYS A 133 -0.20 11.03 2.88
CA LYS A 133 0.76 10.84 1.80
C LYS A 133 0.41 9.54 1.07
N ILE A 134 0.11 9.65 -0.22
CA ILE A 134 -0.23 8.51 -1.08
C ILE A 134 1.01 8.04 -1.82
N ILE A 135 1.15 6.72 -1.92
CA ILE A 135 2.13 6.04 -2.76
C ILE A 135 1.36 5.10 -3.68
N PHE A 136 1.40 5.35 -5.00
CA PHE A 136 0.88 4.39 -5.95
C PHE A 136 1.86 3.23 -6.15
N ILE A 137 1.32 2.04 -6.43
CA ILE A 137 2.10 0.87 -6.81
C ILE A 137 1.49 0.33 -8.10
N THR A 138 2.31 0.20 -9.16
CA THR A 138 1.83 -0.39 -10.42
C THR A 138 1.50 -1.87 -10.23
N PRO A 139 0.48 -2.43 -10.90
CA PRO A 139 0.30 -3.87 -10.94
C PRO A 139 1.61 -4.54 -11.42
N PRO A 140 2.02 -5.68 -10.83
CA PRO A 140 3.21 -6.41 -11.27
C PRO A 140 2.99 -6.97 -12.68
N PRO A 141 4.04 -7.36 -13.41
CA PRO A 141 3.88 -8.16 -14.61
C PRO A 141 3.25 -9.51 -14.24
N ILE A 142 2.60 -10.15 -15.22
CA ILE A 142 2.10 -11.51 -15.05
C ILE A 142 3.00 -12.50 -15.77
N ASP A 143 2.99 -13.77 -15.32
CA ASP A 143 3.57 -14.89 -16.05
C ASP A 143 2.47 -15.79 -16.63
N GLU A 144 2.20 -15.65 -17.92
CA GLU A 144 1.17 -16.42 -18.64
C GLU A 144 1.40 -17.94 -18.58
N TYR A 145 2.63 -18.38 -18.26
CA TYR A 145 2.98 -19.79 -18.13
C TYR A 145 2.60 -20.38 -16.76
N GLN A 146 2.54 -19.54 -15.72
CA GLN A 146 2.14 -19.96 -14.37
C GLN A 146 0.65 -19.81 -14.15
N LEU A 147 -0.03 -18.92 -14.90
CA LEU A 147 -1.48 -18.74 -14.77
C LEU A 147 -2.18 -20.09 -14.97
N TRP A 148 -3.17 -20.34 -14.09
CA TRP A 148 -3.95 -21.58 -14.12
C TRP A 148 -4.54 -21.83 -15.51
N ASP A 149 -4.30 -23.03 -16.01
CA ASP A 149 -4.61 -23.43 -17.37
C ASP A 149 -6.12 -23.35 -17.65
N GLY A 150 -6.47 -22.73 -18.77
CA GLY A 150 -7.85 -22.45 -19.16
C GLY A 150 -8.31 -21.03 -18.82
N ASN A 151 -7.58 -20.27 -18.01
CA ASN A 151 -7.93 -18.89 -17.72
C ASN A 151 -7.21 -17.90 -18.65
N GLN A 152 -7.65 -17.82 -19.91
CA GLN A 152 -7.18 -16.78 -20.85
C GLN A 152 -7.76 -15.40 -20.49
N SER A 153 -7.83 -15.08 -19.21
CA SER A 153 -8.43 -13.84 -18.72
C SER A 153 -7.47 -12.66 -18.69
N ARG A 154 -6.16 -12.92 -18.83
CA ARG A 154 -5.10 -11.90 -18.72
C ARG A 154 -4.01 -12.12 -19.78
N SER A 155 -3.29 -11.04 -20.10
CA SER A 155 -2.07 -11.13 -20.90
C SER A 155 -1.00 -10.18 -20.37
N ALA A 156 0.27 -10.53 -20.58
CA ALA A 156 1.42 -9.71 -20.21
C ALA A 156 1.34 -8.31 -20.86
N VAL A 157 0.91 -8.27 -22.12
CA VAL A 157 0.72 -7.02 -22.88
C VAL A 157 -0.36 -6.15 -22.25
N ASN A 158 -1.52 -6.74 -21.91
CA ASN A 158 -2.61 -5.96 -21.31
C ASN A 158 -2.22 -5.42 -19.93
N THR A 159 -1.56 -6.24 -19.08
CA THR A 159 -1.12 -5.81 -17.76
C THR A 159 -0.12 -4.66 -17.84
N ALA A 160 0.77 -4.65 -18.84
CA ALA A 160 1.70 -3.55 -19.08
C ALA A 160 1.00 -2.21 -19.31
N LEU A 161 -0.17 -2.21 -20.00
CA LEU A 161 -0.97 -1.00 -20.23
C LEU A 161 -1.53 -0.42 -18.92
N TYR A 162 -1.93 -1.29 -17.96
CA TYR A 162 -2.43 -0.83 -16.66
C TYR A 162 -1.29 -0.33 -15.77
N ALA A 163 -0.10 -0.93 -15.84
CA ALA A 163 1.08 -0.42 -15.16
C ALA A 163 1.45 0.98 -15.69
N GLU A 164 1.45 1.17 -17.01
CA GLU A 164 1.68 2.48 -17.64
C GLU A 164 0.60 3.49 -17.22
N ALA A 165 -0.68 3.08 -17.23
CA ALA A 165 -1.79 3.94 -16.83
C ALA A 165 -1.66 4.40 -15.37
N CYS A 166 -1.23 3.52 -14.45
CA CYS A 166 -0.96 3.86 -13.05
C CYS A 166 0.16 4.89 -12.92
N ARG A 167 1.30 4.68 -13.60
CA ARG A 167 2.40 5.67 -13.64
C ARG A 167 1.93 7.04 -14.13
N ASN A 168 1.15 7.05 -15.21
CA ASN A 168 0.63 8.28 -15.81
C ASN A 168 -0.31 9.04 -14.85
N VAL A 169 -1.16 8.33 -14.10
CA VAL A 169 -2.00 8.94 -13.07
C VAL A 169 -1.15 9.52 -11.95
N ALA A 170 -0.20 8.74 -11.41
CA ALA A 170 0.70 9.21 -10.36
C ALA A 170 1.47 10.47 -10.78
N ALA A 171 2.05 10.47 -11.99
CA ALA A 171 2.77 11.61 -12.54
C ALA A 171 1.87 12.85 -12.71
N SER A 172 0.63 12.67 -13.23
CA SER A 172 -0.31 13.78 -13.41
C SER A 172 -0.75 14.44 -12.10
N LEU A 173 -0.72 13.67 -11.00
CA LEU A 173 -1.05 14.14 -9.65
C LEU A 173 0.19 14.54 -8.84
N SER A 174 1.38 14.43 -9.40
CA SER A 174 2.66 14.65 -8.72
C SER A 174 2.78 13.80 -7.43
N LEU A 175 2.34 12.54 -7.49
CA LEU A 175 2.38 11.59 -6.39
C LEU A 175 3.48 10.55 -6.61
N PRO A 176 4.15 10.09 -5.54
CA PRO A 176 5.12 8.99 -5.59
C PRO A 176 4.51 7.71 -6.18
N CYS A 177 5.31 6.99 -6.96
CA CYS A 177 4.89 5.74 -7.58
C CYS A 177 6.01 4.69 -7.58
N ILE A 178 5.75 3.55 -6.96
CA ILE A 178 6.59 2.37 -7.11
C ILE A 178 6.21 1.70 -8.42
N ASP A 179 7.10 1.76 -9.42
CA ASP A 179 6.93 1.04 -10.68
C ASP A 179 7.36 -0.42 -10.53
N LEU A 180 6.56 -1.19 -9.76
CA LEU A 180 6.85 -2.60 -9.48
C LEU A 180 6.91 -3.43 -10.77
N TRP A 181 6.09 -3.07 -11.77
CA TRP A 181 6.12 -3.72 -13.08
C TRP A 181 7.52 -3.62 -13.71
N SER A 182 8.07 -2.42 -13.82
CA SER A 182 9.39 -2.21 -14.42
C SER A 182 10.51 -2.81 -13.57
N VAL A 183 10.40 -2.77 -12.25
CA VAL A 183 11.37 -3.41 -11.34
C VAL A 183 11.44 -4.91 -11.60
N PHE A 184 10.31 -5.60 -11.67
CA PHE A 184 10.27 -7.05 -11.94
C PHE A 184 10.76 -7.37 -13.35
N MET A 185 10.34 -6.62 -14.34
CA MET A 185 10.75 -6.79 -15.75
C MET A 185 12.27 -6.59 -15.90
N THR A 186 12.83 -5.58 -15.25
CA THR A 186 14.29 -5.32 -15.26
C THR A 186 15.06 -6.45 -14.58
N LYS A 187 14.61 -6.90 -13.41
CA LYS A 187 15.20 -8.05 -12.71
C LYS A 187 15.17 -9.32 -13.56
N ALA A 188 14.11 -9.51 -14.33
CA ALA A 188 13.96 -10.62 -15.26
C ALA A 188 14.79 -10.46 -16.55
N GLY A 189 15.49 -9.33 -16.74
CA GLY A 189 16.39 -9.10 -17.90
C GLY A 189 15.72 -8.45 -19.10
N TRP A 190 14.56 -7.82 -18.94
CA TRP A 190 13.92 -7.06 -20.03
C TRP A 190 14.68 -5.76 -20.31
N LYS A 191 14.94 -5.50 -21.60
CA LYS A 191 15.77 -4.38 -22.05
C LYS A 191 14.99 -3.09 -22.30
N GLY A 192 13.70 -3.09 -22.06
CA GLY A 192 12.85 -1.92 -22.23
C GLY A 192 12.06 -1.89 -23.57
N PRO A 193 11.14 -0.92 -23.70
CA PRO A 193 10.19 -0.87 -24.82
C PRO A 193 10.82 -0.65 -26.19
N GLY A 194 12.04 -0.14 -26.28
CA GLY A 194 12.77 0.07 -27.54
C GLY A 194 13.54 -1.14 -28.05
N SER A 195 13.57 -2.25 -27.32
CA SER A 195 14.40 -3.42 -27.67
C SER A 195 13.85 -4.27 -28.81
N GLY A 196 12.58 -4.11 -29.17
CA GLY A 196 11.87 -5.00 -30.10
C GLY A 196 11.58 -6.40 -29.56
N GLU A 197 11.98 -6.68 -28.31
CA GLU A 197 11.75 -7.98 -27.65
C GLU A 197 10.31 -8.10 -27.18
N LYS A 198 9.76 -9.30 -27.26
CA LYS A 198 8.47 -9.64 -26.63
C LYS A 198 8.58 -9.52 -25.11
N LEU A 199 7.47 -9.21 -24.44
CA LEU A 199 7.44 -9.06 -23.00
C LEU A 199 7.78 -10.37 -22.29
N ILE A 200 8.59 -10.27 -21.25
CA ILE A 200 8.81 -11.39 -20.34
C ILE A 200 7.50 -11.70 -19.63
N GLY A 201 7.20 -12.98 -19.45
CA GLY A 201 5.93 -13.48 -18.95
C GLY A 201 4.89 -13.76 -20.03
N SER A 202 5.08 -13.27 -21.27
CA SER A 202 4.25 -13.65 -22.41
C SER A 202 4.61 -15.03 -22.94
N LYS A 203 3.60 -15.81 -23.40
CA LYS A 203 3.81 -17.08 -24.13
C LYS A 203 4.46 -16.90 -25.51
N GLU A 204 4.63 -15.67 -25.97
CA GLU A 204 5.40 -15.34 -27.18
C GLU A 204 6.92 -15.34 -26.97
N ARG A 205 7.38 -15.57 -25.73
CA ARG A 205 8.78 -15.62 -25.32
C ARG A 205 9.01 -16.83 -24.42
N GLU A 206 10.27 -17.26 -24.27
CA GLU A 206 10.64 -18.31 -23.33
C GLU A 206 10.31 -17.93 -21.89
N ARG A 207 10.06 -18.96 -21.06
CA ARG A 207 9.81 -18.77 -19.62
C ARG A 207 10.95 -18.04 -18.93
N SER A 208 10.60 -17.11 -18.08
CA SER A 208 11.58 -16.44 -17.22
C SER A 208 11.62 -17.12 -15.85
N ARG A 209 12.76 -17.71 -15.51
CA ARG A 209 12.97 -18.26 -14.17
C ARG A 209 12.83 -17.18 -13.10
N VAL A 210 13.36 -15.98 -13.33
CA VAL A 210 13.32 -14.88 -12.37
C VAL A 210 11.88 -14.42 -12.13
N LEU A 211 11.07 -14.28 -13.19
CA LEU A 211 9.68 -13.90 -13.01
C LEU A 211 8.89 -15.00 -12.27
N ASN A 212 9.19 -16.27 -12.56
CA ASN A 212 8.61 -17.41 -11.87
C ASN A 212 8.97 -17.46 -10.36
N GLU A 213 10.15 -16.97 -9.98
CA GLU A 213 10.56 -16.85 -8.57
C GLU A 213 9.89 -15.67 -7.84
N LEU A 214 9.50 -14.61 -8.57
CA LEU A 214 8.86 -13.41 -8.01
C LEU A 214 7.35 -13.54 -7.86
N LEU A 215 6.74 -14.51 -8.57
CA LEU A 215 5.29 -14.75 -8.57
C LEU A 215 5.00 -16.21 -8.16
N ASP A 216 3.96 -16.41 -7.34
CA ASP A 216 3.57 -17.77 -6.91
C ASP A 216 2.76 -18.53 -7.96
N ASP A 217 1.82 -17.84 -8.61
CA ASP A 217 0.85 -18.42 -9.54
C ASP A 217 0.76 -17.66 -10.87
N GLY A 218 1.77 -16.83 -11.15
CA GLY A 218 1.82 -15.96 -12.32
C GLY A 218 1.08 -14.64 -12.18
N LEU A 219 0.48 -14.35 -11.01
CA LEU A 219 -0.24 -13.13 -10.69
C LEU A 219 0.16 -12.57 -9.32
N HIS A 220 0.07 -13.40 -8.27
CA HIS A 220 0.34 -13.00 -6.90
C HIS A 220 1.84 -13.03 -6.59
N LEU A 221 2.27 -12.13 -5.72
CA LEU A 221 3.68 -12.06 -5.33
C LEU A 221 4.07 -13.26 -4.46
N SER A 222 5.22 -13.84 -4.75
CA SER A 222 5.91 -14.75 -3.85
C SER A 222 6.54 -13.99 -2.67
N PRO A 223 7.05 -14.68 -1.63
CA PRO A 223 7.85 -14.06 -0.58
C PRO A 223 9.02 -13.23 -1.15
N GLN A 224 9.66 -13.68 -2.22
CA GLN A 224 10.71 -12.93 -2.91
C GLN A 224 10.16 -11.68 -3.60
N GLY A 225 8.98 -11.76 -4.20
CA GLY A 225 8.29 -10.62 -4.80
C GLY A 225 7.94 -9.56 -3.76
N TYR A 226 7.40 -9.95 -2.60
CA TYR A 226 7.14 -9.02 -1.49
C TYR A 226 8.42 -8.44 -0.90
N ASN A 227 9.51 -9.20 -0.82
CA ASN A 227 10.78 -8.66 -0.37
C ASN A 227 11.31 -7.56 -1.31
N VAL A 228 11.15 -7.72 -2.63
CA VAL A 228 11.46 -6.66 -3.59
C VAL A 228 10.57 -5.45 -3.35
N LEU A 229 9.26 -5.63 -3.21
CA LEU A 229 8.32 -4.54 -2.93
C LEU A 229 8.66 -3.80 -1.63
N TRP A 230 9.06 -4.52 -0.58
CA TRP A 230 9.52 -3.92 0.67
C TRP A 230 10.72 -2.98 0.47
N HIS A 231 11.72 -3.44 -0.27
CA HIS A 231 12.92 -2.62 -0.53
C HIS A 231 12.59 -1.37 -1.36
N GLU A 232 11.76 -1.49 -2.39
CA GLU A 232 11.31 -0.35 -3.20
C GLU A 232 10.49 0.65 -2.38
N LEU A 233 9.56 0.15 -1.54
CA LEU A 233 8.73 1.00 -0.68
C LEU A 233 9.57 1.75 0.35
N ARG A 234 10.52 1.07 0.97
CA ARG A 234 11.44 1.69 1.93
C ARG A 234 12.33 2.74 1.25
N ALA A 235 12.91 2.42 0.11
CA ALA A 235 13.76 3.33 -0.64
C ALA A 235 12.99 4.60 -1.07
N LEU A 236 11.74 4.45 -1.54
CA LEU A 236 10.89 5.59 -1.89
C LEU A 236 10.58 6.46 -0.68
N ILE A 237 10.21 5.87 0.46
CA ILE A 237 9.93 6.62 1.69
C ILE A 237 11.17 7.40 2.13
N GLU A 238 12.35 6.78 2.10
CA GLU A 238 13.61 7.39 2.52
C GLU A 238 14.06 8.52 1.57
N SER A 239 13.78 8.42 0.26
CA SER A 239 14.21 9.41 -0.73
C SER A 239 13.20 10.52 -0.99
N GLU A 240 11.91 10.22 -1.07
CA GLU A 240 10.88 11.17 -1.51
C GLU A 240 9.96 11.64 -0.39
N LEU A 241 9.84 10.87 0.70
CA LEU A 241 8.95 11.17 1.83
C LEU A 241 9.74 11.28 3.13
N SER A 242 10.78 12.09 3.15
CA SER A 242 11.72 12.22 4.28
C SER A 242 11.05 12.54 5.62
N SER A 243 9.91 13.23 5.61
CA SER A 243 9.09 13.49 6.81
C SER A 243 8.40 12.23 7.38
N GLU A 244 8.36 11.15 6.61
CA GLU A 244 7.69 9.89 6.94
C GLU A 244 8.68 8.77 7.30
N VAL A 245 9.97 9.05 7.25
CA VAL A 245 11.02 8.09 7.66
C VAL A 245 10.86 7.76 9.15
N ALA A 246 10.83 6.47 9.47
CA ALA A 246 10.56 6.01 10.85
C ALA A 246 11.46 6.66 11.91
N GLY A 247 12.76 6.83 11.61
CA GLY A 247 13.72 7.47 12.53
C GLY A 247 13.41 8.93 12.86
N GLY A 248 12.69 9.65 11.99
CA GLY A 248 12.26 11.03 12.18
C GLY A 248 10.89 11.18 12.86
N LEU A 249 10.09 10.11 12.91
CA LEU A 249 8.78 10.16 13.55
C LEU A 249 8.89 9.97 15.08
N PRO A 250 8.13 10.75 15.88
CA PRO A 250 8.10 10.55 17.32
C PRO A 250 7.45 9.21 17.69
N MET A 251 7.89 8.61 18.77
CA MET A 251 7.15 7.50 19.39
C MET A 251 5.83 8.02 19.97
N VAL A 252 4.74 7.26 19.84
CA VAL A 252 3.43 7.63 20.38
C VAL A 252 3.43 7.62 21.90
N TYR A 253 4.14 6.67 22.51
CA TYR A 253 4.31 6.56 23.96
C TYR A 253 5.79 6.62 24.32
N PRO A 254 6.13 7.12 25.54
CA PRO A 254 7.51 7.30 25.99
C PRO A 254 8.30 5.99 26.00
N SER A 255 9.62 6.09 25.89
CA SER A 255 10.51 4.94 26.08
C SER A 255 10.48 4.45 27.53
N TYR A 256 11.01 3.25 27.81
CA TYR A 256 11.09 2.78 29.18
C TYR A 256 11.97 3.68 30.06
N THR A 257 13.02 4.26 29.48
CA THR A 257 13.90 5.20 30.18
C THR A 257 13.18 6.49 30.56
N ASP A 258 12.32 7.00 29.65
CA ASP A 258 11.49 8.18 29.94
C ASP A 258 10.46 7.87 31.03
N MET A 259 9.90 6.65 31.04
CA MET A 259 8.96 6.20 32.07
C MET A 259 9.61 6.13 33.47
N LEU A 260 10.89 5.72 33.56
CA LEU A 260 11.63 5.71 34.84
C LEU A 260 11.78 7.10 35.46
N HIS A 261 11.69 8.16 34.68
CA HIS A 261 11.79 9.54 35.11
C HIS A 261 10.44 10.22 35.34
N LEU A 262 9.31 9.58 34.98
CA LEU A 262 7.96 10.12 35.26
C LEU A 262 7.54 9.98 36.70
N ASP A 263 8.02 8.95 37.40
CA ASP A 263 7.68 8.69 38.83
C ASP A 263 8.52 9.51 39.81
N THR A 264 9.43 10.36 39.32
CA THR A 264 10.35 11.17 40.18
C THR A 264 9.97 12.64 40.24
N LYS A 265 8.81 13.04 39.73
CA LYS A 265 8.22 14.38 39.85
C LYS A 265 6.87 14.31 40.52
#